data_9ac2746f1bf9365304ed5563a7f1d686
#
_entry.id   9ac2746f1bf9365304ed5563a7f1d686
#
_cell.length_a   1.000
_cell.length_b   1.000
_cell.length_c   1.000
_cell.angle_alpha   90.00
_cell.angle_beta   90.00
_cell.angle_gamma   90.00
#
_symmetry.space_group_name_H-M   'P 1'
#
loop_
_entity.id
_entity.type
_entity.pdbx_description
1 polymer ?
#
loop_
_entity_poly.entity_id
_entity_poly.type
_entity_poly.pdbx_seq_one_letter_code
_entity_poly.pdbx_strand_id
1 'polypeptide(L)'
;MDTKTTGLLKDEYGVEEYNPDLYKFDNVATGIQSLDDLTDDHVDYYHNNGFLAVQNVFTNEEVQLGIQAMYDIIESQHPEVKIIYERSISDVNTLTSEQRHASVRKLHNQLNTGDPRLLRFAEHPKLLEATTKLIGTEIERYSDQALIKPPGIGREKPWHQDNAFFDVPLGTPIVGCWIALDKAVPENGCMHIKPGTHNEGPVIHFKRRDFQICDTDVDLTRDVMVPLSPGGILFFDGLLHHGTPANNSSLRRRAMQIHHVPKGTPRTSDEERMAIFGEEGKDATC
;
A
#
# COMPACT_ATOMS: atom_id res chain seq x y z
N MET A 1 -0.03 -30.91 3.28
CA MET A 1 -1.33 -31.18 2.59
C MET A 1 -1.67 -29.88 1.90
N ASP A 2 -1.50 -29.85 0.58
CA ASP A 2 -1.87 -28.71 -0.24
C ASP A 2 -3.40 -28.51 -0.19
N THR A 3 -3.85 -27.59 0.62
CA THR A 3 -5.17 -27.02 0.42
C THR A 3 -5.11 -26.13 -0.80
N LYS A 4 -5.38 -26.67 -1.98
CA LYS A 4 -5.84 -25.89 -3.11
C LYS A 4 -7.01 -25.06 -2.62
N THR A 5 -6.74 -23.80 -2.30
CA THR A 5 -7.74 -22.82 -1.92
C THR A 5 -8.62 -22.58 -3.13
N THR A 6 -9.73 -23.24 -3.17
CA THR A 6 -10.85 -22.94 -4.06
C THR A 6 -11.34 -21.54 -3.78
N GLY A 7 -10.75 -20.48 -4.38
CA GLY A 7 -11.28 -19.11 -4.37
C GLY A 7 -11.62 -18.47 -3.01
N LEU A 8 -11.48 -19.19 -1.92
CA LEU A 8 -11.78 -18.75 -0.56
C LEU A 8 -10.54 -18.10 0.05
N LEU A 9 -10.61 -16.80 0.25
CA LEU A 9 -9.64 -16.08 1.08
C LEU A 9 -10.17 -15.98 2.49
N LYS A 10 -9.87 -16.98 3.29
CA LYS A 10 -9.99 -16.83 4.73
C LYS A 10 -8.84 -15.98 5.23
N ASP A 11 -9.17 -14.98 6.02
CA ASP A 11 -8.20 -14.31 6.85
C ASP A 11 -7.66 -15.32 7.86
N GLU A 12 -6.37 -15.51 7.87
CA GLU A 12 -5.72 -16.48 8.72
C GLU A 12 -5.82 -16.12 10.21
N TYR A 13 -6.16 -14.85 10.51
CA TYR A 13 -6.02 -14.30 11.86
C TYR A 13 -7.34 -14.08 12.62
N GLY A 14 -8.48 -14.16 11.96
CA GLY A 14 -9.80 -14.28 12.59
C GLY A 14 -10.37 -13.08 13.35
N VAL A 15 -9.60 -11.98 13.51
CA VAL A 15 -10.05 -10.76 14.18
C VAL A 15 -10.42 -9.71 13.16
N GLU A 16 -11.66 -9.23 13.19
CA GLU A 16 -12.18 -8.29 12.17
C GLU A 16 -12.29 -6.85 12.69
N GLU A 17 -12.61 -6.68 13.98
CA GLU A 17 -12.85 -5.38 14.59
C GLU A 17 -11.57 -4.74 15.11
N TYR A 18 -11.49 -3.42 15.00
CA TYR A 18 -10.44 -2.60 15.57
C TYR A 18 -11.02 -1.38 16.26
N ASN A 19 -10.27 -0.79 17.20
CA ASN A 19 -10.67 0.44 17.85
C ASN A 19 -10.61 1.60 16.83
N PRO A 20 -11.73 2.30 16.53
CA PRO A 20 -11.74 3.44 15.63
C PRO A 20 -10.75 4.55 16.02
N ASP A 21 -10.42 4.68 17.31
CA ASP A 21 -9.48 5.67 17.80
C ASP A 21 -8.03 5.44 17.33
N LEU A 22 -7.75 4.29 16.71
CA LEU A 22 -6.46 4.03 16.04
C LEU A 22 -6.20 4.97 14.86
N TYR A 23 -7.23 5.61 14.34
CA TYR A 23 -7.15 6.59 13.25
C TYR A 23 -7.80 7.90 13.69
N LYS A 24 -7.03 8.99 13.60
CA LYS A 24 -7.51 10.34 13.90
C LYS A 24 -7.61 11.16 12.62
N PHE A 25 -8.56 12.08 12.59
CA PHE A 25 -8.90 12.85 11.39
C PHE A 25 -8.69 14.35 11.58
N ASP A 26 -7.79 14.72 12.50
CA ASP A 26 -7.55 16.12 12.90
C ASP A 26 -6.42 16.75 12.10
N ASN A 27 -5.43 15.96 11.66
CA ASN A 27 -4.26 16.44 10.95
C ASN A 27 -4.25 15.94 9.50
N VAL A 28 -3.95 16.84 8.58
CA VAL A 28 -3.87 16.57 7.14
C VAL A 28 -2.46 16.84 6.67
N ALA A 29 -1.90 15.89 5.92
CA ALA A 29 -0.60 16.09 5.29
C ALA A 29 -0.64 17.22 4.28
N THR A 30 0.36 18.09 4.34
CA THR A 30 0.65 19.04 3.28
C THR A 30 1.58 18.40 2.26
N GLY A 31 1.48 18.82 1.00
CA GLY A 31 2.32 18.31 -0.08
C GLY A 31 2.47 19.34 -1.19
N ILE A 32 3.15 18.94 -2.25
CA ILE A 32 3.37 19.76 -3.46
C ILE A 32 2.30 19.47 -4.51
N GLN A 33 2.11 20.39 -5.44
CA GLN A 33 1.06 20.26 -6.46
C GLN A 33 1.51 19.40 -7.65
N SER A 34 2.79 19.38 -7.97
CA SER A 34 3.34 18.69 -9.13
C SER A 34 4.75 18.20 -8.82
N LEU A 35 5.22 17.17 -9.52
CA LEU A 35 6.62 16.73 -9.47
C LEU A 35 7.58 17.81 -10.03
N ASP A 36 7.09 18.76 -10.84
CA ASP A 36 7.87 19.90 -11.30
C ASP A 36 8.22 20.88 -10.16
N ASP A 37 7.48 20.84 -9.07
CA ASP A 37 7.72 21.64 -7.87
C ASP A 37 8.74 21.00 -6.90
N LEU A 38 9.26 19.80 -7.22
CA LEU A 38 10.17 19.05 -6.36
C LEU A 38 11.54 19.76 -6.28
N THR A 39 11.92 20.17 -5.06
CA THR A 39 13.21 20.80 -4.73
C THR A 39 14.00 19.96 -3.74
N ASP A 40 15.25 20.31 -3.49
CA ASP A 40 16.07 19.65 -2.48
C ASP A 40 15.48 19.79 -1.07
N ASP A 41 14.81 20.91 -0.74
CA ASP A 41 14.09 21.07 0.52
C ASP A 41 12.96 20.04 0.70
N HIS A 42 12.32 19.62 -0.39
CA HIS A 42 11.30 18.55 -0.35
C HIS A 42 11.93 17.17 -0.18
N VAL A 43 13.12 16.95 -0.71
CA VAL A 43 13.91 15.73 -0.47
C VAL A 43 14.32 15.66 1.00
N ASP A 44 14.82 16.78 1.55
CA ASP A 44 15.15 16.89 2.98
C ASP A 44 13.90 16.69 3.86
N TYR A 45 12.75 17.26 3.45
CA TYR A 45 11.48 17.03 4.14
C TYR A 45 11.11 15.53 4.17
N TYR A 46 11.27 14.83 3.02
CA TYR A 46 11.04 13.38 2.95
C TYR A 46 11.97 12.63 3.90
N HIS A 47 13.25 12.91 3.91
CA HIS A 47 14.22 12.25 4.80
C HIS A 47 13.96 12.50 6.28
N ASN A 48 13.42 13.66 6.63
CA ASN A 48 13.08 14.01 8.02
C ASN A 48 11.75 13.42 8.47
N ASN A 49 10.75 13.35 7.57
CA ASN A 49 9.38 12.96 7.92
C ASN A 49 8.98 11.57 7.41
N GLY A 50 9.72 11.00 6.45
CA GLY A 50 9.46 9.68 5.87
C GLY A 50 8.41 9.67 4.78
N PHE A 51 7.92 10.82 4.32
CA PHE A 51 6.91 10.90 3.26
C PHE A 51 6.95 12.22 2.48
N LEU A 52 6.38 12.18 1.28
CA LEU A 52 6.08 13.35 0.46
C LEU A 52 4.80 13.11 -0.35
N ALA A 53 3.80 13.96 -0.20
CA ALA A 53 2.56 13.92 -0.99
C ALA A 53 2.65 14.85 -2.21
N VAL A 54 2.19 14.38 -3.37
CA VAL A 54 2.15 15.13 -4.63
C VAL A 54 0.77 14.98 -5.26
N GLN A 55 0.08 16.07 -5.59
CA GLN A 55 -1.34 16.02 -5.98
C GLN A 55 -1.60 15.68 -7.45
N ASN A 56 -0.84 16.20 -8.39
CA ASN A 56 -1.13 16.12 -9.82
C ASN A 56 0.07 15.52 -10.58
N VAL A 57 0.18 14.19 -10.60
CA VAL A 57 1.25 13.48 -11.31
C VAL A 57 0.72 12.83 -12.59
N PHE A 58 -0.43 12.16 -12.49
CA PHE A 58 -1.08 11.51 -13.63
C PHE A 58 -2.37 12.23 -14.01
N THR A 59 -2.66 12.26 -15.30
CA THR A 59 -3.91 12.80 -15.85
C THR A 59 -5.09 11.88 -15.54
N ASN A 60 -6.30 12.43 -15.56
CA ASN A 60 -7.51 11.62 -15.42
C ASN A 60 -7.63 10.54 -16.51
N GLU A 61 -7.18 10.80 -17.73
CA GLU A 61 -7.18 9.83 -18.83
C GLU A 61 -6.26 8.63 -18.49
N GLU A 62 -5.05 8.89 -18.03
CA GLU A 62 -4.11 7.84 -17.62
C GLU A 62 -4.68 7.00 -16.47
N VAL A 63 -5.28 7.65 -15.49
CA VAL A 63 -5.94 6.97 -14.37
C VAL A 63 -7.07 6.06 -14.85
N GLN A 64 -7.94 6.53 -15.76
CA GLN A 64 -9.04 5.72 -16.29
C GLN A 64 -8.55 4.54 -17.11
N LEU A 65 -7.49 4.70 -17.91
CA LEU A 65 -6.85 3.60 -18.64
C LEU A 65 -6.28 2.54 -17.69
N GLY A 66 -5.63 2.96 -16.59
CA GLY A 66 -5.13 2.04 -15.57
C GLY A 66 -6.25 1.27 -14.87
N ILE A 67 -7.35 1.94 -14.53
CA ILE A 67 -8.53 1.32 -13.94
C ILE A 67 -9.13 0.27 -14.90
N GLN A 68 -9.24 0.60 -16.20
CA GLN A 68 -9.75 -0.34 -17.19
C GLN A 68 -8.84 -1.57 -17.31
N ALA A 69 -7.52 -1.39 -17.29
CA ALA A 69 -6.58 -2.50 -17.32
C ALA A 69 -6.73 -3.42 -16.09
N MET A 70 -6.96 -2.87 -14.91
CA MET A 70 -7.25 -3.66 -13.71
C MET A 70 -8.55 -4.47 -13.85
N TYR A 71 -9.59 -3.89 -14.46
CA TYR A 71 -10.82 -4.61 -14.73
C TYR A 71 -10.60 -5.77 -15.72
N ASP A 72 -9.84 -5.56 -16.77
CA ASP A 72 -9.51 -6.59 -17.76
C ASP A 72 -8.74 -7.76 -17.09
N ILE A 73 -7.83 -7.47 -16.17
CA ILE A 73 -7.11 -8.48 -15.36
C ILE A 73 -8.09 -9.28 -14.49
N ILE A 74 -9.02 -8.62 -13.81
CA ILE A 74 -10.02 -9.28 -12.96
C ILE A 74 -10.93 -10.18 -13.78
N GLU A 75 -11.38 -9.73 -14.95
CA GLU A 75 -12.24 -10.50 -15.84
C GLU A 75 -11.53 -11.70 -16.43
N SER A 76 -10.31 -11.52 -16.93
CA SER A 76 -9.51 -12.60 -17.52
C SER A 76 -8.94 -13.57 -16.49
N GLN A 77 -8.97 -13.22 -15.20
CA GLN A 77 -8.27 -13.95 -14.14
C GLN A 77 -6.82 -14.23 -14.54
N HIS A 78 -6.10 -13.18 -14.97
CA HIS A 78 -4.78 -13.28 -15.56
C HIS A 78 -3.82 -14.13 -14.71
N PRO A 79 -3.18 -15.18 -15.25
CA PRO A 79 -2.43 -16.19 -14.48
C PRO A 79 -1.21 -15.62 -13.74
N GLU A 80 -0.64 -14.52 -14.23
CA GLU A 80 0.52 -13.83 -13.62
C GLU A 80 0.12 -12.95 -12.43
N VAL A 81 -1.18 -12.72 -12.20
CA VAL A 81 -1.68 -11.81 -11.19
C VAL A 81 -2.40 -12.56 -10.08
N LYS A 82 -1.93 -12.43 -8.84
CA LYS A 82 -2.64 -12.96 -7.69
C LYS A 82 -3.76 -12.00 -7.31
N ILE A 83 -5.01 -12.39 -7.57
CA ILE A 83 -6.22 -11.64 -7.23
C ILE A 83 -6.69 -12.04 -5.83
N ILE A 84 -6.84 -11.07 -4.94
CA ILE A 84 -7.33 -11.26 -3.56
C ILE A 84 -8.67 -10.54 -3.41
N TYR A 85 -9.67 -11.25 -2.90
CA TYR A 85 -11.02 -10.74 -2.66
C TYR A 85 -11.23 -10.38 -1.18
N GLU A 86 -12.26 -9.63 -0.87
CA GLU A 86 -12.66 -9.36 0.51
C GLU A 86 -13.19 -10.63 1.21
N ARG A 87 -13.07 -10.70 2.54
CA ARG A 87 -13.43 -11.88 3.35
C ARG A 87 -14.89 -12.31 3.25
N SER A 88 -15.78 -11.36 2.97
CA SER A 88 -17.21 -11.65 2.80
C SER A 88 -17.51 -12.56 1.61
N ILE A 89 -16.50 -12.79 0.74
CA ILE A 89 -16.64 -13.64 -0.45
C ILE A 89 -16.27 -15.08 -0.10
N SER A 90 -17.25 -15.93 -0.09
CA SER A 90 -17.07 -17.37 0.22
C SER A 90 -16.65 -18.20 -1.00
N ASP A 91 -17.12 -17.86 -2.21
CA ASP A 91 -16.77 -18.53 -3.45
C ASP A 91 -16.79 -17.56 -4.62
N VAL A 92 -15.61 -17.29 -5.19
CA VAL A 92 -15.43 -16.37 -6.32
C VAL A 92 -16.10 -16.87 -7.60
N ASN A 93 -16.22 -18.20 -7.78
CA ASN A 93 -16.79 -18.79 -8.99
C ASN A 93 -18.31 -18.56 -9.12
N THR A 94 -18.97 -18.23 -8.03
CA THR A 94 -20.41 -17.90 -8.02
C THR A 94 -20.70 -16.43 -8.34
N LEU A 95 -19.67 -15.58 -8.38
CA LEU A 95 -19.82 -14.15 -8.59
C LEU A 95 -20.07 -13.81 -10.06
N THR A 96 -20.97 -12.85 -10.29
CA THR A 96 -21.04 -12.16 -11.58
C THR A 96 -19.79 -11.28 -11.78
N SER A 97 -19.54 -10.82 -13.00
CA SER A 97 -18.48 -9.88 -13.32
C SER A 97 -18.53 -8.63 -12.41
N GLU A 98 -19.68 -8.01 -12.29
CA GLU A 98 -19.88 -6.84 -11.45
C GLU A 98 -19.56 -7.12 -9.97
N GLN A 99 -20.01 -8.27 -9.46
CA GLN A 99 -19.71 -8.70 -8.08
C GLN A 99 -18.23 -8.96 -7.87
N ARG A 100 -17.52 -9.55 -8.85
CA ARG A 100 -16.06 -9.72 -8.78
C ARG A 100 -15.37 -8.37 -8.66
N HIS A 101 -15.67 -7.43 -9.54
CA HIS A 101 -15.11 -6.07 -9.49
C HIS A 101 -15.42 -5.35 -8.17
N ALA A 102 -16.61 -5.60 -7.62
CA ALA A 102 -17.05 -5.01 -6.36
C ALA A 102 -16.39 -5.64 -5.11
N SER A 103 -15.70 -6.75 -5.27
CA SER A 103 -15.21 -7.56 -4.14
C SER A 103 -13.69 -7.71 -4.09
N VAL A 104 -12.97 -7.28 -5.11
CA VAL A 104 -11.49 -7.38 -5.13
C VAL A 104 -10.89 -6.42 -4.12
N ARG A 105 -9.96 -6.95 -3.30
CA ARG A 105 -9.16 -6.22 -2.33
C ARG A 105 -7.77 -5.86 -2.84
N LYS A 106 -7.09 -6.81 -3.52
CA LYS A 106 -5.72 -6.61 -4.03
C LYS A 106 -5.49 -7.32 -5.35
N LEU A 107 -4.61 -6.74 -6.16
CA LEU A 107 -3.95 -7.41 -7.27
C LEU A 107 -2.44 -7.37 -6.99
N HIS A 108 -1.78 -8.51 -6.93
CA HIS A 108 -0.33 -8.57 -6.80
C HIS A 108 0.33 -8.89 -8.13
N ASN A 109 1.45 -8.23 -8.42
CA ASN A 109 2.26 -8.42 -9.62
C ASN A 109 1.50 -8.06 -10.91
N GLN A 110 0.63 -7.06 -10.86
CA GLN A 110 -0.17 -6.66 -12.02
C GLN A 110 0.68 -6.14 -13.20
N LEU A 111 1.88 -5.62 -12.91
CA LEU A 111 2.81 -5.14 -13.94
C LEU A 111 3.46 -6.28 -14.72
N ASN A 112 3.42 -7.53 -14.21
CA ASN A 112 3.93 -8.69 -14.94
C ASN A 112 3.08 -9.04 -16.17
N THR A 113 1.86 -8.53 -16.26
CA THR A 113 1.02 -8.66 -17.48
C THR A 113 1.64 -8.00 -18.69
N GLY A 114 2.56 -7.05 -18.51
CA GLY A 114 3.13 -6.24 -19.59
C GLY A 114 2.13 -5.25 -20.18
N ASP A 115 0.97 -5.03 -19.57
CA ASP A 115 -0.04 -4.10 -20.08
C ASP A 115 0.49 -2.66 -20.08
N PRO A 116 0.58 -1.99 -21.25
CA PRO A 116 1.17 -0.66 -21.37
C PRO A 116 0.39 0.42 -20.59
N ARG A 117 -0.90 0.18 -20.32
CA ARG A 117 -1.73 1.08 -19.51
C ARG A 117 -1.31 1.08 -18.03
N LEU A 118 -0.76 -0.04 -17.53
CA LEU A 118 -0.23 -0.16 -16.17
C LEU A 118 1.26 0.17 -16.11
N LEU A 119 2.05 -0.26 -17.10
CA LEU A 119 3.48 0.04 -17.17
C LEU A 119 3.76 1.55 -17.22
N ARG A 120 2.89 2.34 -17.81
CA ARG A 120 2.95 3.80 -17.84
C ARG A 120 3.10 4.43 -16.45
N PHE A 121 2.49 3.86 -15.42
CA PHE A 121 2.65 4.34 -14.04
C PHE A 121 4.05 4.03 -13.51
N ALA A 122 4.52 2.81 -13.73
CA ALA A 122 5.82 2.35 -13.23
C ALA A 122 7.01 2.96 -13.97
N GLU A 123 6.82 3.29 -15.24
CA GLU A 123 7.86 3.82 -16.13
C GLU A 123 7.76 5.34 -16.34
N HIS A 124 6.92 6.02 -15.56
CA HIS A 124 6.75 7.46 -15.68
C HIS A 124 8.05 8.20 -15.34
N PRO A 125 8.64 8.98 -16.29
CA PRO A 125 10.00 9.50 -16.13
C PRO A 125 10.18 10.37 -14.88
N LYS A 126 9.24 11.29 -14.59
CA LYS A 126 9.32 12.16 -13.42
C LYS A 126 9.13 11.41 -12.10
N LEU A 127 8.32 10.33 -12.09
CA LEU A 127 8.19 9.46 -10.92
C LEU A 127 9.52 8.76 -10.62
N LEU A 128 10.15 8.18 -11.64
CA LEU A 128 11.43 7.51 -11.51
C LEU A 128 12.53 8.49 -11.08
N GLU A 129 12.56 9.70 -11.66
CA GLU A 129 13.52 10.77 -11.26
C GLU A 129 13.30 11.15 -9.79
N ALA A 130 12.07 11.42 -9.37
CA ALA A 130 11.76 11.76 -7.98
C ALA A 130 12.16 10.62 -7.03
N THR A 131 11.79 9.38 -7.35
CA THR A 131 12.16 8.22 -6.53
C THR A 131 13.68 8.04 -6.44
N THR A 132 14.40 8.26 -7.54
CA THR A 132 15.86 8.20 -7.56
C THR A 132 16.48 9.28 -6.64
N LYS A 133 15.92 10.49 -6.62
CA LYS A 133 16.36 11.55 -5.69
C LYS A 133 16.11 11.17 -4.23
N LEU A 134 14.94 10.59 -3.93
CA LEU A 134 14.58 10.17 -2.57
C LEU A 134 15.43 8.99 -2.06
N ILE A 135 15.82 8.07 -2.93
CA ILE A 135 16.71 6.94 -2.57
C ILE A 135 18.20 7.36 -2.60
N GLY A 136 18.56 8.32 -3.44
CA GLY A 136 19.93 8.83 -3.59
C GLY A 136 20.84 8.02 -4.51
N THR A 137 20.32 7.01 -5.22
CA THR A 137 21.07 6.17 -6.18
C THR A 137 20.16 5.61 -7.27
N GLU A 138 20.75 4.90 -8.26
CA GLU A 138 19.95 4.15 -9.24
C GLU A 138 19.01 3.18 -8.56
N ILE A 139 17.80 3.08 -9.09
CA ILE A 139 16.71 2.29 -8.53
C ILE A 139 16.32 1.12 -9.41
N GLU A 140 15.70 0.11 -8.79
CA GLU A 140 14.95 -0.93 -9.48
C GLU A 140 13.60 -1.14 -8.81
N ARG A 141 12.62 -1.61 -9.58
CA ARG A 141 11.32 -1.99 -9.04
C ARG A 141 11.45 -3.28 -8.23
N TYR A 142 11.00 -3.22 -6.99
CA TYR A 142 10.98 -4.36 -6.08
C TYR A 142 9.66 -5.15 -6.13
N SER A 143 8.54 -4.46 -6.04
CA SER A 143 7.20 -5.06 -6.06
C SER A 143 6.15 -4.09 -6.60
N ASP A 144 5.01 -4.64 -6.98
CA ASP A 144 3.83 -3.86 -7.33
C ASP A 144 2.54 -4.54 -6.85
N GLN A 145 1.55 -3.72 -6.53
CA GLN A 145 0.21 -4.18 -6.18
C GLN A 145 -0.84 -3.10 -6.43
N ALA A 146 -2.07 -3.52 -6.70
CA ALA A 146 -3.24 -2.65 -6.53
C ALA A 146 -3.87 -2.90 -5.17
N LEU A 147 -4.27 -1.82 -4.50
CA LEU A 147 -4.92 -1.82 -3.21
C LEU A 147 -6.32 -1.24 -3.36
N ILE A 148 -7.33 -2.06 -3.19
CA ILE A 148 -8.71 -1.70 -3.47
C ILE A 148 -9.53 -1.79 -2.18
N LYS A 149 -10.30 -0.74 -1.90
CA LYS A 149 -11.32 -0.75 -0.84
C LYS A 149 -12.69 -0.61 -1.48
N PRO A 150 -13.42 -1.72 -1.65
CA PRO A 150 -14.81 -1.67 -2.11
C PRO A 150 -15.69 -0.85 -1.15
N PRO A 151 -16.78 -0.24 -1.65
CA PRO A 151 -17.73 0.49 -0.81
C PRO A 151 -18.33 -0.41 0.28
N GLY A 152 -18.31 0.07 1.52
CA GLY A 152 -18.97 -0.55 2.66
C GLY A 152 -18.36 -1.87 3.19
N ILE A 153 -17.47 -2.51 2.43
CA ILE A 153 -16.83 -3.80 2.82
C ILE A 153 -15.31 -3.78 2.77
N GLY A 154 -14.72 -2.69 2.30
CA GLY A 154 -13.26 -2.56 2.21
C GLY A 154 -12.62 -2.53 3.59
N ARG A 155 -11.87 -3.60 3.93
CA ARG A 155 -11.27 -3.76 5.26
C ARG A 155 -10.17 -2.75 5.54
N GLU A 156 -9.89 -2.56 6.82
CA GLU A 156 -8.69 -1.94 7.32
C GLU A 156 -7.42 -2.58 6.72
N LYS A 157 -6.36 -1.80 6.51
CA LYS A 157 -4.99 -2.27 6.53
C LYS A 157 -4.36 -1.69 7.79
N PRO A 158 -4.15 -2.51 8.84
CA PRO A 158 -3.65 -2.05 10.14
C PRO A 158 -2.30 -1.33 10.03
N TRP A 159 -1.94 -0.60 11.04
CA TRP A 159 -0.65 0.06 11.18
C TRP A 159 0.50 -0.92 11.02
N HIS A 160 1.43 -0.64 10.10
CA HIS A 160 2.55 -1.50 9.77
C HIS A 160 3.70 -0.71 9.16
N GLN A 161 4.82 -1.39 8.97
CA GLN A 161 5.95 -0.96 8.15
C GLN A 161 6.03 -1.89 6.94
N ASP A 162 6.20 -1.36 5.73
CA ASP A 162 6.30 -2.18 4.54
C ASP A 162 7.54 -3.08 4.54
N ASN A 163 8.65 -2.64 5.16
CA ASN A 163 9.87 -3.45 5.34
C ASN A 163 9.59 -4.79 6.04
N ALA A 164 8.54 -4.87 6.88
CA ALA A 164 8.15 -6.11 7.54
C ALA A 164 7.66 -7.21 6.57
N PHE A 165 7.40 -6.85 5.31
CA PHE A 165 6.93 -7.76 4.26
C PHE A 165 7.98 -8.03 3.18
N PHE A 166 9.18 -7.42 3.26
CA PHE A 166 10.17 -7.46 2.19
C PHE A 166 11.47 -8.11 2.63
N ASP A 167 11.94 -9.08 1.84
CA ASP A 167 13.17 -9.81 2.08
C ASP A 167 14.37 -9.02 1.54
N VAL A 168 14.73 -7.96 2.25
CA VAL A 168 15.88 -7.10 1.96
C VAL A 168 16.67 -6.83 3.24
N PRO A 169 17.98 -6.55 3.16
CA PRO A 169 18.77 -6.21 4.33
C PRO A 169 18.19 -5.01 5.08
N LEU A 170 18.23 -5.06 6.41
CA LEU A 170 17.85 -3.90 7.22
C LEU A 170 18.75 -2.69 6.88
N GLY A 171 18.15 -1.53 6.74
CA GLY A 171 18.81 -0.31 6.30
C GLY A 171 18.81 -0.09 4.78
N THR A 172 18.28 -1.03 4.00
CA THR A 172 17.98 -0.78 2.59
C THR A 172 16.89 0.29 2.48
N PRO A 173 17.16 1.44 1.82
CA PRO A 173 16.12 2.43 1.59
C PRO A 173 15.06 1.86 0.63
N ILE A 174 13.81 1.90 1.05
CA ILE A 174 12.66 1.49 0.24
C ILE A 174 11.73 2.67 0.11
N VAL A 175 11.40 3.04 -1.13
CA VAL A 175 10.38 4.07 -1.39
C VAL A 175 9.13 3.39 -1.95
N GLY A 176 8.04 3.50 -1.20
CA GLY A 176 6.70 3.17 -1.67
C GLY A 176 6.10 4.36 -2.43
N CYS A 177 5.61 4.10 -3.65
CA CYS A 177 4.87 5.05 -4.47
C CYS A 177 3.40 4.63 -4.46
N TRP A 178 2.59 5.24 -3.60
CA TRP A 178 1.15 4.95 -3.51
C TRP A 178 0.38 5.95 -4.38
N ILE A 179 -0.15 5.50 -5.51
CA ILE A 179 -0.81 6.29 -6.55
C ILE A 179 -2.31 6.17 -6.38
N ALA A 180 -3.00 7.26 -6.08
CA ALA A 180 -4.45 7.29 -5.99
C ALA A 180 -5.09 7.17 -7.37
N LEU A 181 -5.95 6.18 -7.59
CA LEU A 181 -6.73 6.03 -8.82
C LEU A 181 -8.17 6.53 -8.64
N ASP A 182 -8.68 6.51 -7.42
CA ASP A 182 -9.89 7.21 -7.01
C ASP A 182 -9.53 8.33 -6.03
N LYS A 183 -10.43 9.27 -5.83
CA LYS A 183 -10.27 10.26 -4.78
C LYS A 183 -10.16 9.54 -3.43
N ALA A 184 -9.01 9.62 -2.80
CA ALA A 184 -8.77 9.07 -1.46
C ALA A 184 -9.12 10.14 -0.42
N VAL A 185 -10.10 9.86 0.41
CA VAL A 185 -10.61 10.75 1.46
C VAL A 185 -10.79 9.98 2.76
N PRO A 186 -10.93 10.67 3.91
CA PRO A 186 -11.13 10.00 5.19
C PRO A 186 -12.24 8.96 5.18
N GLU A 187 -13.36 9.26 4.55
CA GLU A 187 -14.57 8.44 4.54
C GLU A 187 -14.39 7.11 3.80
N ASN A 188 -13.48 7.03 2.82
CA ASN A 188 -13.22 5.80 2.06
C ASN A 188 -11.89 5.13 2.38
N GLY A 189 -11.24 5.55 3.47
CA GLY A 189 -10.00 4.96 3.96
C GLY A 189 -8.77 5.43 3.21
N CYS A 190 -8.53 6.76 3.15
CA CYS A 190 -7.26 7.31 2.71
C CYS A 190 -6.09 6.81 3.58
N MET A 191 -4.86 7.03 3.13
CA MET A 191 -3.67 6.67 3.91
C MET A 191 -3.56 7.53 5.17
N HIS A 192 -3.18 6.91 6.26
CA HIS A 192 -2.71 7.52 7.49
C HIS A 192 -1.24 7.16 7.71
N ILE A 193 -0.46 8.10 8.19
CA ILE A 193 0.98 7.98 8.39
C ILE A 193 1.37 8.58 9.76
N LYS A 194 2.53 8.18 10.27
CA LYS A 194 3.13 8.78 11.45
C LYS A 194 4.48 9.38 11.08
N PRO A 195 4.56 10.71 10.85
CA PRO A 195 5.78 11.37 10.44
C PRO A 195 6.96 11.09 11.37
N GLY A 196 8.13 10.82 10.79
CA GLY A 196 9.38 10.63 11.51
C GLY A 196 9.62 9.22 12.06
N THR A 197 8.60 8.33 12.08
CA THR A 197 8.75 6.98 12.66
C THR A 197 9.72 6.07 11.90
N HIS A 198 9.99 6.33 10.64
CA HIS A 198 11.00 5.60 9.87
C HIS A 198 12.42 5.73 10.47
N ASN A 199 12.71 6.85 11.16
CA ASN A 199 13.98 7.07 11.86
C ASN A 199 14.09 6.32 13.19
N GLU A 200 13.01 5.73 13.69
CA GLU A 200 12.97 4.95 14.93
C GLU A 200 13.36 3.48 14.71
N GLY A 201 13.47 3.06 13.45
CA GLY A 201 13.85 1.72 13.07
C GLY A 201 12.69 0.72 13.01
N PRO A 202 12.99 -0.59 12.96
CA PRO A 202 11.97 -1.63 12.85
C PRO A 202 11.20 -1.82 14.16
N VAL A 203 9.91 -2.11 14.04
CA VAL A 203 9.01 -2.46 15.15
C VAL A 203 8.52 -3.89 14.97
N ILE A 204 8.36 -4.62 16.07
CA ILE A 204 7.81 -5.98 16.03
C ILE A 204 6.37 -5.95 15.52
N HIS A 205 6.07 -6.83 14.56
CA HIS A 205 4.76 -7.04 13.99
C HIS A 205 4.16 -8.36 14.49
N PHE A 206 2.86 -8.40 14.57
CA PHE A 206 2.08 -9.54 15.05
C PHE A 206 0.98 -9.90 14.08
N LYS A 207 0.67 -11.18 13.96
CA LYS A 207 -0.42 -11.68 13.13
C LYS A 207 -1.75 -11.56 13.90
N ARG A 208 -2.51 -10.51 13.61
CA ARG A 208 -3.84 -10.29 14.18
C ARG A 208 -4.90 -10.09 13.09
N ARG A 209 -5.24 -8.84 12.76
CA ARG A 209 -6.09 -8.51 11.59
C ARG A 209 -5.32 -8.60 10.28
N ASP A 210 -4.02 -8.37 10.36
CA ASP A 210 -2.98 -8.57 9.34
C ASP A 210 -1.65 -8.78 10.07
N PHE A 211 -0.51 -8.88 9.37
CA PHE A 211 0.81 -8.73 10.00
C PHE A 211 1.02 -7.25 10.28
N GLN A 212 0.99 -6.85 11.55
CA GLN A 212 0.78 -5.48 11.98
C GLN A 212 1.56 -5.12 13.24
N ILE A 213 1.78 -3.82 13.45
CA ILE A 213 2.20 -3.26 14.75
C ILE A 213 1.08 -3.50 15.76
N CYS A 214 1.43 -3.83 17.01
CA CYS A 214 0.44 -4.01 18.08
C CYS A 214 -0.37 -2.72 18.27
N ASP A 215 -1.69 -2.84 18.41
CA ASP A 215 -2.57 -1.68 18.55
C ASP A 215 -2.19 -0.81 19.77
N THR A 216 -1.66 -1.43 20.85
CA THR A 216 -1.20 -0.73 22.05
C THR A 216 0.10 0.05 21.83
N ASP A 217 0.86 -0.29 20.80
CA ASP A 217 2.15 0.35 20.47
C ASP A 217 1.99 1.46 19.43
N VAL A 218 0.77 1.67 18.94
CA VAL A 218 0.47 2.72 17.96
C VAL A 218 0.42 4.09 18.67
N ASP A 219 1.35 4.98 18.33
CA ASP A 219 1.34 6.36 18.83
C ASP A 219 0.22 7.18 18.17
N LEU A 220 -0.89 7.36 18.89
CA LEU A 220 -2.06 8.08 18.39
C LEU A 220 -1.86 9.61 18.29
N THR A 221 -0.77 10.15 18.83
CA THR A 221 -0.52 11.61 18.85
C THR A 221 0.05 12.14 17.53
N ARG A 222 0.68 11.26 16.74
CA ARG A 222 1.37 11.61 15.47
C ARG A 222 0.59 11.23 14.22
N ASP A 223 -0.68 10.88 14.35
CA ASP A 223 -1.49 10.47 13.20
C ASP A 223 -1.77 11.63 12.26
N VAL A 224 -1.48 11.42 10.97
CA VAL A 224 -1.69 12.39 9.90
C VAL A 224 -2.34 11.68 8.72
N MET A 225 -3.51 12.12 8.29
CA MET A 225 -4.16 11.59 7.10
C MET A 225 -3.62 12.24 5.82
N VAL A 226 -3.61 11.45 4.74
CA VAL A 226 -3.09 11.88 3.42
C VAL A 226 -4.18 11.75 2.36
N PRO A 227 -5.11 12.70 2.27
CA PRO A 227 -6.08 12.71 1.18
C PRO A 227 -5.38 13.06 -0.14
N LEU A 228 -5.74 12.32 -1.22
CA LEU A 228 -5.19 12.52 -2.55
C LEU A 228 -6.30 12.55 -3.60
N SER A 229 -6.13 13.42 -4.58
CA SER A 229 -6.92 13.40 -5.82
C SER A 229 -6.51 12.22 -6.71
N PRO A 230 -7.37 11.74 -7.63
CA PRO A 230 -6.96 10.79 -8.65
C PRO A 230 -5.72 11.29 -9.41
N GLY A 231 -4.72 10.43 -9.57
CA GLY A 231 -3.43 10.78 -10.17
C GLY A 231 -2.41 11.38 -9.23
N GLY A 232 -2.78 11.64 -7.95
CA GLY A 232 -1.83 12.02 -6.92
C GLY A 232 -1.02 10.83 -6.39
N ILE A 233 0.14 11.12 -5.80
CA ILE A 233 1.08 10.13 -5.25
C ILE A 233 1.42 10.47 -3.80
N LEU A 234 1.52 9.45 -2.95
CA LEU A 234 2.27 9.49 -1.71
C LEU A 234 3.55 8.69 -1.89
N PHE A 235 4.70 9.36 -1.81
CA PHE A 235 5.99 8.71 -1.60
C PHE A 235 6.17 8.50 -0.10
N PHE A 236 6.58 7.31 0.32
CA PHE A 236 6.82 7.03 1.74
C PHE A 236 7.93 6.01 1.93
N ASP A 237 8.65 6.14 3.04
CA ASP A 237 9.71 5.22 3.43
C ASP A 237 9.12 3.89 3.91
N GLY A 238 9.75 2.78 3.56
CA GLY A 238 9.28 1.44 3.93
C GLY A 238 9.25 1.18 5.44
N LEU A 239 9.99 1.93 6.26
CA LEU A 239 9.93 1.89 7.72
C LEU A 239 8.93 2.88 8.31
N LEU A 240 8.29 3.74 7.51
CA LEU A 240 7.27 4.67 8.01
C LEU A 240 6.05 3.88 8.49
N HIS A 241 5.61 4.15 9.73
CA HIS A 241 4.36 3.59 10.23
C HIS A 241 3.19 4.17 9.44
N HIS A 242 2.43 3.30 8.81
CA HIS A 242 1.27 3.70 8.02
C HIS A 242 0.15 2.66 8.10
N GLY A 243 -1.05 3.11 7.79
CA GLY A 243 -2.24 2.26 7.80
C GLY A 243 -3.40 2.93 7.08
N THR A 244 -4.49 2.20 6.92
CA THR A 244 -5.71 2.76 6.32
C THR A 244 -6.94 2.21 7.02
N PRO A 245 -7.85 3.06 7.52
CA PRO A 245 -9.09 2.59 8.12
C PRO A 245 -9.97 1.84 7.12
N ALA A 246 -10.99 1.16 7.60
CA ALA A 246 -11.99 0.51 6.76
C ALA A 246 -12.75 1.55 5.90
N ASN A 247 -13.24 1.11 4.76
CA ASN A 247 -14.11 1.92 3.91
C ASN A 247 -15.57 1.64 4.27
N ASN A 248 -16.16 2.50 5.08
CA ASN A 248 -17.57 2.42 5.48
C ASN A 248 -18.47 3.33 4.62
N SER A 249 -17.92 3.97 3.59
CA SER A 249 -18.63 4.87 2.68
C SER A 249 -19.18 4.15 1.44
N SER A 250 -19.97 4.87 0.65
CA SER A 250 -20.42 4.45 -0.68
C SER A 250 -19.38 4.66 -1.79
N LEU A 251 -18.23 5.27 -1.47
CA LEU A 251 -17.18 5.61 -2.42
C LEU A 251 -16.15 4.48 -2.50
N ARG A 252 -15.79 4.05 -3.71
CA ARG A 252 -14.67 3.12 -3.91
C ARG A 252 -13.34 3.85 -3.74
N ARG A 253 -12.29 3.14 -3.28
CA ARG A 253 -10.94 3.67 -3.23
C ARG A 253 -9.97 2.64 -3.84
N ARG A 254 -9.47 2.92 -5.03
CA ARG A 254 -8.41 2.16 -5.71
C ARG A 254 -7.12 2.93 -5.66
N ALA A 255 -6.04 2.22 -5.43
CA ALA A 255 -4.69 2.74 -5.54
C ALA A 255 -3.77 1.70 -6.18
N MET A 256 -2.75 2.17 -6.89
CA MET A 256 -1.62 1.37 -7.32
C MET A 256 -0.44 1.68 -6.43
N GLN A 257 0.27 0.67 -5.97
CA GLN A 257 1.47 0.85 -5.15
C GLN A 257 2.64 0.14 -5.82
N ILE A 258 3.75 0.86 -5.94
CA ILE A 258 5.00 0.37 -6.52
C ILE A 258 6.10 0.65 -5.50
N HIS A 259 6.94 -0.35 -5.21
CA HIS A 259 8.09 -0.17 -4.35
C HIS A 259 9.37 -0.19 -5.16
N HIS A 260 10.26 0.71 -4.83
CA HIS A 260 11.59 0.79 -5.40
C HIS A 260 12.66 0.66 -4.32
N VAL A 261 13.77 0.03 -4.70
CA VAL A 261 14.97 -0.15 -3.89
C VAL A 261 16.20 0.28 -4.71
N PRO A 262 17.37 0.47 -4.10
CA PRO A 262 18.62 0.61 -4.83
C PRO A 262 18.83 -0.56 -5.80
N LYS A 263 19.27 -0.26 -7.00
CA LYS A 263 19.54 -1.26 -8.02
C LYS A 263 20.61 -2.28 -7.54
N GLY A 264 20.30 -3.55 -7.72
CA GLY A 264 21.15 -4.65 -7.26
C GLY A 264 21.04 -4.95 -5.75
N THR A 265 19.98 -4.50 -5.10
CA THR A 265 19.71 -4.86 -3.70
C THR A 265 19.64 -6.38 -3.53
N PRO A 266 20.46 -6.98 -2.64
CA PRO A 266 20.40 -8.42 -2.41
C PRO A 266 19.10 -8.83 -1.71
N ARG A 267 18.71 -10.09 -1.86
CA ARG A 267 17.61 -10.67 -1.10
C ARG A 267 18.13 -11.31 0.16
N THR A 268 17.41 -11.14 1.26
CA THR A 268 17.59 -11.86 2.51
C THR A 268 16.63 -13.05 2.60
N SER A 269 16.75 -13.87 3.63
CA SER A 269 15.78 -14.93 3.89
C SER A 269 14.55 -14.40 4.66
N ASP A 270 13.46 -15.14 4.59
CA ASP A 270 12.27 -14.89 5.42
C ASP A 270 12.62 -14.96 6.92
N GLU A 271 13.52 -15.88 7.32
CA GLU A 271 13.98 -16.02 8.69
C GLU A 271 14.71 -14.78 9.18
N GLU A 272 15.60 -14.18 8.38
CA GLU A 272 16.30 -12.93 8.74
C GLU A 272 15.30 -11.78 8.89
N ARG A 273 14.34 -11.64 7.99
CA ARG A 273 13.28 -10.65 8.09
C ARG A 273 12.42 -10.86 9.35
N MET A 274 12.00 -12.09 9.61
CA MET A 274 11.19 -12.42 10.78
C MET A 274 11.95 -12.26 12.09
N ALA A 275 13.26 -12.45 12.11
CA ALA A 275 14.09 -12.15 13.29
C ALA A 275 14.10 -10.65 13.63
N ILE A 276 13.91 -9.76 12.64
CA ILE A 276 13.89 -8.32 12.81
C ILE A 276 12.49 -7.83 13.19
N PHE A 277 11.48 -8.26 12.42
CA PHE A 277 10.11 -7.73 12.52
C PHE A 277 9.16 -8.60 13.35
N GLY A 278 9.61 -9.72 13.87
CA GLY A 278 8.85 -10.62 14.72
C GLY A 278 8.37 -11.87 14.01
N GLU A 279 8.32 -12.93 14.77
CA GLU A 279 7.71 -14.19 14.39
C GLU A 279 6.18 -14.09 14.40
N GLU A 280 5.49 -15.20 14.14
CA GLU A 280 4.03 -15.26 13.96
C GLU A 280 3.16 -14.63 15.06
N GLY A 281 3.72 -14.12 16.14
CA GLY A 281 2.98 -13.43 17.22
C GLY A 281 1.90 -14.28 17.86
N LYS A 282 2.13 -15.57 17.99
CA LYS A 282 1.13 -16.56 18.45
C LYS A 282 0.57 -16.27 19.83
N ASP A 283 1.35 -15.61 20.67
CA ASP A 283 1.00 -15.30 22.07
C ASP A 283 0.78 -13.80 22.29
N ALA A 284 0.65 -13.01 21.24
CA ALA A 284 0.47 -11.58 21.38
C ALA A 284 -0.94 -11.22 21.86
N THR A 285 -1.01 -10.52 22.96
CA THR A 285 -2.26 -9.98 23.54
C THR A 285 -2.57 -8.57 23.05
N CYS A 286 -2.08 -8.20 21.89
CA CYS A 286 -2.28 -6.85 21.34
C CYS A 286 -3.75 -6.42 21.36
#